data_9daa1005f64420b6abf290bde363d697
#
_entry.id   9daa1005f64420b6abf290bde363d697
#
_cell.length_a   1.000
_cell.length_b   1.000
_cell.length_c   1.000
_cell.angle_alpha   90.00
_cell.angle_beta   90.00
_cell.angle_gamma   90.00
#
_symmetry.space_group_name_H-M   'P 1'
#
loop_
_entity.id
_entity.type
_entity.pdbx_description
1 polymer ?
#
loop_
_entity_poly.entity_id
_entity_poly.type
_entity_poly.pdbx_seq_one_letter_code
_entity_poly.pdbx_strand_id
1 'polypeptide(L)'
;MKSLVTGAAGFIGSHLVEYLVSKGIEVRAFVRYNSRNSWGWLEELSVKKNIEIYTGDIRDYDSVKDAMKGVDVVFHLAALIGIPYSYVSPLAYVKTNVEGTYNVLQAARESHIQRVIHTSTSEVYGTAQYVPIDEKHPINPQSPYAATKSGADQLALTFYRSFGLPVSVIRPFNTFGPRQSARAVIPTIIIQILAGNKKIKLGNLDTTRDMNYVLNTVEGFWHVGLHDNSVGEVINLGSEREISIGDLAKLIADLVGEKIEIEIDQQRIRPEKSEVERLLCNSTKARELTGWKPRYSLEEGLKATISWLKEHMQYYKPDIYNV
;
A
#
# COMPACT_ATOMS: atom_id res chain seq x y z
N MET A 1 18.61 -14.88 -7.19
CA MET A 1 17.35 -14.28 -7.62
C MET A 1 17.45 -12.76 -7.44
N LYS A 2 17.10 -12.03 -8.49
CA LYS A 2 17.09 -10.56 -8.49
C LYS A 2 15.67 -10.06 -8.65
N SER A 3 15.24 -9.15 -7.78
CA SER A 3 13.90 -8.59 -7.79
C SER A 3 13.92 -7.11 -8.19
N LEU A 4 12.96 -6.69 -9.01
CA LEU A 4 12.62 -5.30 -9.26
C LEU A 4 11.46 -4.89 -8.34
N VAL A 5 11.62 -3.83 -7.57
CA VAL A 5 10.55 -3.25 -6.75
C VAL A 5 10.21 -1.88 -7.30
N THR A 6 9.05 -1.72 -7.93
CA THR A 6 8.55 -0.40 -8.32
C THR A 6 7.84 0.26 -7.14
N GLY A 7 7.92 1.60 -7.03
CA GLY A 7 7.42 2.28 -5.85
C GLY A 7 8.28 2.05 -4.60
N ALA A 8 9.53 1.62 -4.78
CA ALA A 8 10.47 1.27 -3.73
C ALA A 8 10.74 2.40 -2.73
N ALA A 9 10.75 3.66 -3.18
CA ALA A 9 10.96 4.84 -2.33
C ALA A 9 9.79 5.17 -1.38
N GLY A 10 8.63 4.54 -1.58
CA GLY A 10 7.42 4.78 -0.81
C GLY A 10 7.36 4.01 0.51
N PHE A 11 6.23 4.17 1.23
CA PHE A 11 5.97 3.54 2.52
C PHE A 11 6.12 2.00 2.48
N ILE A 12 5.21 1.29 1.81
CA ILE A 12 5.25 -0.18 1.77
C ILE A 12 6.48 -0.67 0.99
N GLY A 13 6.83 0.03 -0.12
CA GLY A 13 7.95 -0.36 -0.97
C GLY A 13 9.28 -0.37 -0.24
N SER A 14 9.57 0.62 0.60
CA SER A 14 10.82 0.67 1.37
C SER A 14 10.93 -0.45 2.42
N HIS A 15 9.83 -0.82 3.07
CA HIS A 15 9.78 -1.96 3.97
C HIS A 15 9.96 -3.29 3.22
N LEU A 16 9.35 -3.42 2.04
CA LEU A 16 9.51 -4.61 1.22
C LEU A 16 10.95 -4.77 0.73
N VAL A 17 11.58 -3.68 0.27
CA VAL A 17 13.01 -3.69 -0.11
C VAL A 17 13.89 -4.16 1.05
N GLU A 18 13.71 -3.60 2.24
CA GLU A 18 14.45 -3.98 3.44
C GLU A 18 14.23 -5.46 3.78
N TYR A 19 12.98 -5.93 3.72
CA TYR A 19 12.63 -7.31 3.97
C TYR A 19 13.25 -8.28 2.94
N LEU A 20 13.19 -7.95 1.64
CA LEU A 20 13.78 -8.78 0.59
C LEU A 20 15.31 -8.89 0.74
N VAL A 21 15.99 -7.78 1.02
CA VAL A 21 17.44 -7.78 1.29
C VAL A 21 17.77 -8.65 2.50
N SER A 22 16.96 -8.60 3.57
CA SER A 22 17.14 -9.47 4.76
C SER A 22 16.98 -10.96 4.45
N LYS A 23 16.28 -11.30 3.36
CA LYS A 23 16.15 -12.68 2.84
C LYS A 23 17.25 -13.07 1.84
N GLY A 24 18.25 -12.23 1.64
CA GLY A 24 19.35 -12.48 0.72
C GLY A 24 19.00 -12.28 -0.76
N ILE A 25 17.92 -11.55 -1.05
CA ILE A 25 17.50 -11.24 -2.41
C ILE A 25 18.24 -9.99 -2.90
N GLU A 26 18.76 -10.04 -4.11
CA GLU A 26 19.25 -8.84 -4.80
C GLU A 26 18.07 -7.96 -5.21
N VAL A 27 18.11 -6.69 -4.83
CA VAL A 27 17.00 -5.76 -5.09
C VAL A 27 17.45 -4.63 -6.00
N ARG A 28 16.76 -4.48 -7.14
CA ARG A 28 16.73 -3.24 -7.93
C ARG A 28 15.53 -2.44 -7.50
N ALA A 29 15.77 -1.28 -6.91
CA ALA A 29 14.74 -0.35 -6.45
C ALA A 29 14.43 0.67 -7.56
N PHE A 30 13.26 0.55 -8.18
CA PHE A 30 12.80 1.52 -9.19
C PHE A 30 12.16 2.71 -8.50
N VAL A 31 12.83 3.86 -8.59
CA VAL A 31 12.44 5.11 -7.95
C VAL A 31 12.08 6.17 -8.99
N ARG A 32 11.08 6.99 -8.69
CA ARG A 32 10.67 8.05 -9.59
C ARG A 32 11.70 9.19 -9.56
N TYR A 33 12.12 9.66 -10.76
CA TYR A 33 12.93 10.86 -10.88
C TYR A 33 12.26 12.07 -10.22
N ASN A 34 13.04 12.84 -9.47
CA ASN A 34 12.61 14.10 -8.87
C ASN A 34 13.78 15.09 -8.80
N SER A 35 13.47 16.41 -8.82
CA SER A 35 14.45 17.48 -8.84
C SER A 35 15.34 17.59 -7.60
N ARG A 36 14.99 16.91 -6.51
CA ARG A 36 15.80 16.86 -5.28
C ARG A 36 16.82 15.74 -5.29
N ASN A 37 16.86 14.91 -6.34
CA ASN A 37 17.68 13.70 -6.42
C ASN A 37 17.53 12.80 -5.18
N SER A 38 16.28 12.69 -4.67
CA SER A 38 15.98 11.93 -3.46
C SER A 38 15.40 10.57 -3.81
N TRP A 39 15.85 9.56 -3.08
CA TRP A 39 15.34 8.19 -3.15
C TRP A 39 14.33 7.91 -2.04
N GLY A 40 13.77 8.96 -1.41
CA GLY A 40 12.77 8.84 -0.36
C GLY A 40 13.25 8.00 0.82
N TRP A 41 12.40 7.12 1.33
CA TRP A 41 12.73 6.30 2.50
C TRP A 41 13.90 5.33 2.32
N LEU A 42 14.36 5.09 1.08
CA LEU A 42 15.54 4.24 0.86
C LEU A 42 16.84 4.87 1.39
N GLU A 43 16.89 6.20 1.50
CA GLU A 43 18.06 6.91 2.03
C GLU A 43 18.30 6.63 3.52
N GLU A 44 17.23 6.31 4.26
CA GLU A 44 17.24 6.05 5.69
C GLU A 44 17.56 4.57 6.02
N LEU A 45 17.58 3.69 4.99
CA LEU A 45 17.74 2.25 5.23
C LEU A 45 19.20 1.91 5.55
N SER A 46 19.40 1.05 6.56
CA SER A 46 20.71 0.47 6.87
C SER A 46 21.26 -0.39 5.72
N VAL A 47 20.35 -0.99 4.93
CA VAL A 47 20.66 -1.88 3.78
C VAL A 47 20.88 -1.14 2.46
N LYS A 48 20.88 0.18 2.43
CA LYS A 48 20.98 0.98 1.19
C LYS A 48 22.18 0.65 0.30
N LYS A 49 23.30 0.19 0.88
CA LYS A 49 24.49 -0.21 0.13
C LYS A 49 24.30 -1.53 -0.64
N ASN A 50 23.29 -2.30 -0.32
CA ASN A 50 22.96 -3.59 -0.90
C ASN A 50 21.83 -3.50 -1.94
N ILE A 51 21.44 -2.27 -2.33
CA ILE A 51 20.33 -2.00 -3.23
C ILE A 51 20.85 -1.32 -4.48
N GLU A 52 20.48 -1.83 -5.64
CA GLU A 52 20.70 -1.14 -6.91
C GLU A 52 19.57 -0.13 -7.13
N ILE A 53 19.90 1.16 -7.18
CA ILE A 53 18.92 2.21 -7.47
C ILE A 53 18.78 2.39 -8.98
N TYR A 54 17.55 2.32 -9.48
CA TYR A 54 17.21 2.63 -10.86
C TYR A 54 16.18 3.76 -10.90
N THR A 55 16.53 4.90 -11.50
CA THR A 55 15.65 6.06 -11.59
C THR A 55 14.88 6.06 -12.90
N GLY A 56 13.54 6.15 -12.83
CA GLY A 56 12.67 6.15 -14.00
C GLY A 56 11.23 6.53 -13.67
N ASP A 57 10.35 6.38 -14.65
CA ASP A 57 8.89 6.57 -14.47
C ASP A 57 8.15 5.37 -15.07
N ILE A 58 7.20 4.78 -14.35
CA ILE A 58 6.44 3.63 -14.85
C ILE A 58 5.55 3.96 -16.06
N ARG A 59 5.31 5.25 -16.32
CA ARG A 59 4.59 5.71 -17.52
C ARG A 59 5.47 5.72 -18.77
N ASP A 60 6.76 5.59 -18.61
CA ASP A 60 7.74 5.46 -19.69
C ASP A 60 8.11 3.98 -19.85
N TYR A 61 7.62 3.41 -20.96
CA TYR A 61 7.82 2.00 -21.28
C TYR A 61 9.29 1.60 -21.40
N ASP A 62 10.10 2.43 -22.08
CA ASP A 62 11.52 2.12 -22.32
C ASP A 62 12.31 2.08 -21.00
N SER A 63 12.03 3.03 -20.11
CA SER A 63 12.61 3.06 -18.75
C SER A 63 12.25 1.80 -17.94
N VAL A 64 10.98 1.38 -18.01
CA VAL A 64 10.51 0.16 -17.33
C VAL A 64 11.16 -1.10 -17.90
N LYS A 65 11.25 -1.20 -19.24
CA LYS A 65 11.87 -2.32 -19.93
C LYS A 65 13.35 -2.45 -19.61
N ASP A 66 14.07 -1.34 -19.61
CA ASP A 66 15.48 -1.33 -19.25
C ASP A 66 15.72 -1.73 -17.78
N ALA A 67 14.84 -1.31 -16.89
CA ALA A 67 14.89 -1.71 -15.47
C ALA A 67 14.70 -3.22 -15.25
N MET A 68 14.09 -3.94 -16.18
CA MET A 68 13.85 -5.39 -16.08
C MET A 68 15.03 -6.26 -16.54
N LYS A 69 16.08 -5.69 -17.12
CA LYS A 69 17.26 -6.46 -17.57
C LYS A 69 17.92 -7.21 -16.41
N GLY A 70 17.97 -8.55 -16.53
CA GLY A 70 18.57 -9.43 -15.52
C GLY A 70 17.74 -9.56 -14.21
N VAL A 71 16.46 -9.25 -14.26
CA VAL A 71 15.51 -9.39 -13.14
C VAL A 71 14.72 -10.70 -13.31
N ASP A 72 14.51 -11.42 -12.21
CA ASP A 72 13.73 -12.64 -12.18
C ASP A 72 12.26 -12.38 -11.76
N VAL A 73 12.06 -11.47 -10.79
CA VAL A 73 10.77 -11.23 -10.13
C VAL A 73 10.48 -9.73 -10.05
N VAL A 74 9.24 -9.33 -10.32
CA VAL A 74 8.78 -7.93 -10.23
C VAL A 74 7.73 -7.79 -9.13
N PHE A 75 8.01 -6.95 -8.13
CA PHE A 75 7.01 -6.46 -7.18
C PHE A 75 6.55 -5.07 -7.63
N HIS A 76 5.33 -5.00 -8.15
CA HIS A 76 4.78 -3.77 -8.70
C HIS A 76 3.90 -3.03 -7.68
N LEU A 77 4.51 -2.04 -6.97
CA LEU A 77 3.83 -1.22 -5.96
C LEU A 77 3.65 0.24 -6.39
N ALA A 78 4.32 0.68 -7.47
CA ALA A 78 4.22 2.06 -7.94
C ALA A 78 2.78 2.41 -8.34
N ALA A 79 2.19 3.40 -7.67
CA ALA A 79 0.85 3.91 -7.93
C ALA A 79 0.65 5.31 -7.35
N LEU A 80 -0.32 6.05 -7.86
CA LEU A 80 -0.93 7.15 -7.12
C LEU A 80 -2.03 6.57 -6.22
N ILE A 81 -2.00 6.88 -4.91
CA ILE A 81 -2.84 6.20 -3.91
C ILE A 81 -3.78 7.12 -3.11
N GLY A 82 -3.55 8.45 -3.10
CA GLY A 82 -4.34 9.39 -2.30
C GLY A 82 -5.76 9.53 -2.84
N ILE A 83 -6.79 8.98 -2.16
CA ILE A 83 -8.18 9.07 -2.61
C ILE A 83 -8.62 10.54 -2.80
N PRO A 84 -8.39 11.48 -1.85
CA PRO A 84 -8.77 12.88 -2.06
C PRO A 84 -8.10 13.52 -3.28
N TYR A 85 -6.84 13.22 -3.53
CA TYR A 85 -6.14 13.73 -4.73
C TYR A 85 -6.69 13.13 -6.02
N SER A 86 -7.26 11.92 -5.99
CA SER A 86 -7.89 11.32 -7.17
C SER A 86 -9.11 12.09 -7.68
N TYR A 87 -9.77 12.87 -6.81
CA TYR A 87 -10.86 13.76 -7.23
C TYR A 87 -10.35 15.01 -7.96
N VAL A 88 -9.13 15.46 -7.61
CA VAL A 88 -8.51 16.66 -8.20
C VAL A 88 -7.87 16.35 -9.55
N SER A 89 -7.21 15.19 -9.67
CA SER A 89 -6.42 14.83 -10.85
C SER A 89 -6.68 13.38 -11.30
N PRO A 90 -7.91 13.02 -11.68
CA PRO A 90 -8.27 11.64 -12.02
C PRO A 90 -7.48 11.09 -13.22
N LEU A 91 -7.17 11.90 -14.21
CA LEU A 91 -6.38 11.49 -15.37
C LEU A 91 -4.96 11.07 -15.01
N ALA A 92 -4.34 11.71 -14.00
CA ALA A 92 -3.02 11.30 -13.51
C ALA A 92 -3.06 9.87 -12.93
N TYR A 93 -4.18 9.50 -12.29
CA TYR A 93 -4.41 8.14 -11.81
C TYR A 93 -4.55 7.13 -12.95
N VAL A 94 -5.29 7.46 -14.00
CA VAL A 94 -5.39 6.59 -15.19
C VAL A 94 -4.01 6.35 -15.79
N LYS A 95 -3.25 7.42 -16.05
CA LYS A 95 -1.90 7.31 -16.63
C LYS A 95 -0.92 6.56 -15.75
N THR A 96 -0.99 6.75 -14.43
CA THR A 96 -0.03 6.09 -13.54
C THR A 96 -0.47 4.66 -13.20
N ASN A 97 -1.73 4.47 -12.79
CA ASN A 97 -2.17 3.19 -12.26
C ASN A 97 -2.58 2.20 -13.34
N VAL A 98 -3.15 2.67 -14.47
CA VAL A 98 -3.59 1.78 -15.55
C VAL A 98 -2.49 1.66 -16.61
N GLU A 99 -2.10 2.78 -17.24
CA GLU A 99 -1.06 2.79 -18.28
C GLU A 99 0.30 2.35 -17.73
N GLY A 100 0.71 2.85 -16.55
CA GLY A 100 1.94 2.43 -15.89
C GLY A 100 1.94 0.94 -15.55
N THR A 101 0.81 0.37 -15.11
CA THR A 101 0.69 -1.09 -14.89
C THR A 101 0.77 -1.85 -16.21
N TYR A 102 0.13 -1.36 -17.28
CA TYR A 102 0.28 -1.94 -18.61
C TYR A 102 1.76 -2.00 -19.04
N ASN A 103 2.49 -0.91 -18.88
CA ASN A 103 3.92 -0.86 -19.24
C ASN A 103 4.74 -1.90 -18.46
N VAL A 104 4.48 -2.03 -17.17
CA VAL A 104 5.16 -3.05 -16.33
C VAL A 104 4.83 -4.46 -16.79
N LEU A 105 3.56 -4.77 -17.07
CA LEU A 105 3.13 -6.10 -17.53
C LEU A 105 3.69 -6.43 -18.92
N GLN A 106 3.66 -5.47 -19.84
CA GLN A 106 4.17 -5.67 -21.20
C GLN A 106 5.69 -5.86 -21.20
N ALA A 107 6.42 -5.03 -20.45
CA ALA A 107 7.87 -5.17 -20.31
C ALA A 107 8.25 -6.50 -19.63
N ALA A 108 7.50 -6.92 -18.61
CA ALA A 108 7.70 -8.20 -17.92
C ALA A 108 7.50 -9.38 -18.88
N ARG A 109 6.46 -9.34 -19.72
CA ARG A 109 6.21 -10.35 -20.75
C ARG A 109 7.36 -10.44 -21.76
N GLU A 110 7.82 -9.30 -22.29
CA GLU A 110 8.88 -9.25 -23.28
C GLU A 110 10.27 -9.62 -22.70
N SER A 111 10.47 -9.39 -21.40
CA SER A 111 11.69 -9.75 -20.67
C SER A 111 11.64 -11.15 -20.08
N HIS A 112 10.59 -11.93 -20.35
CA HIS A 112 10.39 -13.29 -19.83
C HIS A 112 10.53 -13.38 -18.31
N ILE A 113 9.97 -12.39 -17.58
CA ILE A 113 9.98 -12.35 -16.12
C ILE A 113 9.27 -13.59 -15.55
N GLN A 114 9.90 -14.24 -14.58
CA GLN A 114 9.41 -15.49 -13.99
C GLN A 114 8.17 -15.27 -13.11
N ARG A 115 8.01 -14.07 -12.50
CA ARG A 115 6.89 -13.74 -11.61
C ARG A 115 6.64 -12.25 -11.54
N VAL A 116 5.38 -11.84 -11.64
CA VAL A 116 4.94 -10.46 -11.37
C VAL A 116 3.96 -10.47 -10.20
N ILE A 117 4.23 -9.69 -9.17
CA ILE A 117 3.35 -9.47 -8.05
C ILE A 117 2.73 -8.08 -8.19
N HIS A 118 1.47 -8.03 -8.62
CA HIS A 118 0.73 -6.78 -8.77
C HIS A 118 0.06 -6.40 -7.45
N THR A 119 0.32 -5.18 -7.00
CA THR A 119 -0.32 -4.63 -5.81
C THR A 119 -1.61 -3.92 -6.17
N SER A 120 -2.72 -4.44 -5.68
CA SER A 120 -4.05 -3.84 -5.72
C SER A 120 -4.39 -3.12 -4.41
N THR A 121 -5.65 -3.13 -4.01
CA THR A 121 -6.17 -2.52 -2.78
C THR A 121 -7.53 -3.12 -2.42
N SER A 122 -7.88 -3.13 -1.12
CA SER A 122 -9.24 -3.45 -0.67
C SER A 122 -10.30 -2.42 -1.12
N GLU A 123 -9.91 -1.20 -1.47
CA GLU A 123 -10.83 -0.15 -1.93
C GLU A 123 -11.56 -0.50 -3.25
N VAL A 124 -11.07 -1.51 -4.01
CA VAL A 124 -11.78 -1.99 -5.22
C VAL A 124 -13.12 -2.65 -4.89
N TYR A 125 -13.30 -3.15 -3.67
CA TYR A 125 -14.55 -3.73 -3.22
C TYR A 125 -15.64 -2.70 -2.91
N GLY A 126 -15.25 -1.45 -2.60
CA GLY A 126 -16.17 -0.44 -2.08
C GLY A 126 -16.70 -0.82 -0.69
N THR A 127 -17.81 -0.22 -0.30
CA THR A 127 -18.51 -0.58 0.95
C THR A 127 -18.92 -2.05 0.92
N ALA A 128 -18.56 -2.77 1.97
CA ALA A 128 -18.82 -4.21 2.08
C ALA A 128 -20.31 -4.55 1.94
N GLN A 129 -20.63 -5.44 1.01
CA GLN A 129 -21.98 -6.02 0.87
C GLN A 129 -22.18 -7.21 1.83
N TYR A 130 -21.08 -7.85 2.20
CA TYR A 130 -20.99 -8.85 3.27
C TYR A 130 -19.59 -8.82 3.89
N VAL A 131 -19.46 -9.29 5.11
CA VAL A 131 -18.20 -9.40 5.84
C VAL A 131 -18.07 -10.77 6.51
N PRO A 132 -16.84 -11.27 6.66
CA PRO A 132 -15.60 -10.70 6.15
C PRO A 132 -15.51 -10.80 4.61
N ILE A 133 -14.80 -9.84 3.98
CA ILE A 133 -14.66 -9.73 2.52
C ILE A 133 -13.65 -10.77 2.03
N ASP A 134 -14.10 -11.71 1.23
CA ASP A 134 -13.25 -12.63 0.48
C ASP A 134 -13.03 -12.16 -0.97
N GLU A 135 -12.25 -12.89 -1.75
CA GLU A 135 -11.91 -12.52 -3.12
C GLU A 135 -13.06 -12.69 -4.13
N LYS A 136 -14.17 -13.31 -3.71
CA LYS A 136 -15.42 -13.45 -4.50
C LYS A 136 -16.35 -12.26 -4.31
N HIS A 137 -16.07 -11.40 -3.33
CA HIS A 137 -16.87 -10.19 -3.08
C HIS A 137 -16.96 -9.33 -4.35
N PRO A 138 -18.12 -8.78 -4.70
CA PRO A 138 -18.29 -7.91 -5.87
C PRO A 138 -17.33 -6.73 -5.86
N ILE A 139 -16.81 -6.39 -7.04
CA ILE A 139 -15.98 -5.21 -7.28
C ILE A 139 -16.90 -4.02 -7.51
N ASN A 140 -16.82 -3.03 -6.63
CA ASN A 140 -17.65 -1.81 -6.67
C ASN A 140 -16.82 -0.57 -6.26
N PRO A 141 -15.87 -0.11 -7.11
CA PRO A 141 -14.99 1.00 -6.78
C PRO A 141 -15.76 2.32 -6.64
N GLN A 142 -15.58 3.02 -5.52
CA GLN A 142 -16.30 4.25 -5.17
C GLN A 142 -15.45 5.52 -5.34
N SER A 143 -14.25 5.43 -5.93
CA SER A 143 -13.39 6.59 -6.21
C SER A 143 -12.61 6.40 -7.51
N PRO A 144 -12.11 7.48 -8.15
CA PRO A 144 -11.23 7.36 -9.31
C PRO A 144 -9.98 6.52 -9.01
N TYR A 145 -9.41 6.62 -7.80
CA TYR A 145 -8.34 5.74 -7.34
C TYR A 145 -8.74 4.27 -7.42
N ALA A 146 -9.81 3.89 -6.75
CA ALA A 146 -10.27 2.51 -6.69
C ALA A 146 -10.62 1.96 -8.10
N ALA A 147 -11.25 2.79 -8.94
CA ALA A 147 -11.58 2.43 -10.33
C ALA A 147 -10.31 2.14 -11.15
N THR A 148 -9.26 2.96 -11.03
CA THR A 148 -8.00 2.73 -11.74
C THR A 148 -7.25 1.50 -11.22
N LYS A 149 -7.33 1.20 -9.93
CA LYS A 149 -6.75 -0.04 -9.36
C LYS A 149 -7.52 -1.27 -9.83
N SER A 150 -8.85 -1.21 -9.88
CA SER A 150 -9.67 -2.28 -10.45
C SER A 150 -9.34 -2.54 -11.93
N GLY A 151 -9.18 -1.48 -12.73
CA GLY A 151 -8.75 -1.60 -14.13
C GLY A 151 -7.36 -2.25 -14.27
N ALA A 152 -6.42 -1.87 -13.41
CA ALA A 152 -5.07 -2.46 -13.37
C ALA A 152 -5.11 -3.96 -12.97
N ASP A 153 -5.97 -4.35 -12.01
CA ASP A 153 -6.18 -5.76 -11.65
C ASP A 153 -6.66 -6.59 -12.85
N GLN A 154 -7.64 -6.05 -13.62
CA GLN A 154 -8.15 -6.76 -14.79
C GLN A 154 -7.08 -6.91 -15.88
N LEU A 155 -6.23 -5.90 -16.10
CA LEU A 155 -5.08 -6.01 -17.00
C LEU A 155 -4.12 -7.11 -16.52
N ALA A 156 -3.73 -7.10 -15.25
CA ALA A 156 -2.82 -8.09 -14.69
C ALA A 156 -3.34 -9.53 -14.86
N LEU A 157 -4.59 -9.78 -14.52
CA LEU A 157 -5.23 -11.10 -14.68
C LEU A 157 -5.39 -11.50 -16.17
N THR A 158 -5.64 -10.51 -17.05
CA THR A 158 -5.75 -10.78 -18.50
C THR A 158 -4.39 -11.12 -19.11
N PHE A 159 -3.30 -10.48 -18.67
CA PHE A 159 -1.96 -10.85 -19.11
C PHE A 159 -1.59 -12.29 -18.72
N TYR A 160 -2.02 -12.75 -17.56
CA TYR A 160 -1.90 -14.16 -17.20
C TYR A 160 -2.73 -15.06 -18.13
N ARG A 161 -4.02 -14.77 -18.29
CA ARG A 161 -4.95 -15.61 -19.07
C ARG A 161 -4.63 -15.65 -20.56
N SER A 162 -4.26 -14.50 -21.14
CA SER A 162 -4.09 -14.37 -22.60
C SER A 162 -2.66 -14.63 -23.06
N PHE A 163 -1.67 -14.35 -22.22
CA PHE A 163 -0.27 -14.40 -22.62
C PHE A 163 0.58 -15.35 -21.76
N GLY A 164 0.00 -15.96 -20.73
CA GLY A 164 0.72 -16.87 -19.84
C GLY A 164 1.74 -16.18 -18.92
N LEU A 165 1.70 -14.83 -18.77
CA LEU A 165 2.58 -14.14 -17.85
C LEU A 165 2.24 -14.55 -16.40
N PRO A 166 3.20 -15.08 -15.61
CA PRO A 166 2.91 -15.52 -14.24
C PRO A 166 2.68 -14.33 -13.30
N VAL A 167 1.40 -13.95 -13.11
CA VAL A 167 0.98 -12.81 -12.28
C VAL A 167 0.22 -13.31 -11.05
N SER A 168 0.51 -12.71 -9.89
CA SER A 168 -0.33 -12.78 -8.70
C SER A 168 -0.82 -11.38 -8.34
N VAL A 169 -2.10 -11.23 -7.98
CA VAL A 169 -2.67 -9.95 -7.55
C VAL A 169 -2.87 -9.96 -6.04
N ILE A 170 -2.23 -9.04 -5.33
CA ILE A 170 -2.38 -8.88 -3.88
C ILE A 170 -3.27 -7.68 -3.59
N ARG A 171 -4.31 -7.86 -2.80
CA ARG A 171 -5.18 -6.81 -2.27
C ARG A 171 -4.91 -6.60 -0.78
N PRO A 172 -3.95 -5.74 -0.41
CA PRO A 172 -3.75 -5.40 0.99
C PRO A 172 -4.94 -4.57 1.49
N PHE A 173 -5.40 -4.90 2.71
CA PHE A 173 -6.28 -4.04 3.46
C PHE A 173 -5.47 -2.91 4.11
N ASN A 174 -6.11 -1.98 4.81
CA ASN A 174 -5.49 -0.70 5.21
C ASN A 174 -4.15 -0.90 5.92
N THR A 175 -3.07 -0.89 5.17
CA THR A 175 -1.72 -1.05 5.71
C THR A 175 -1.29 0.22 6.42
N PHE A 176 -0.70 0.08 7.63
CA PHE A 176 -0.16 1.18 8.41
C PHE A 176 1.20 0.82 9.02
N GLY A 177 1.99 1.84 9.41
CA GLY A 177 3.29 1.63 10.03
C GLY A 177 4.24 2.83 9.90
N PRO A 178 5.50 2.68 10.34
CA PRO A 178 6.57 3.65 10.10
C PRO A 178 6.66 4.07 8.64
N ARG A 179 7.11 5.29 8.36
CA ARG A 179 7.25 5.86 6.99
C ARG A 179 5.94 6.12 6.25
N GLN A 180 4.78 5.88 6.89
CA GLN A 180 3.49 6.19 6.26
C GLN A 180 3.26 7.70 6.19
N SER A 181 2.73 8.16 5.05
CA SER A 181 2.40 9.60 4.84
C SER A 181 1.28 10.06 5.76
N ALA A 182 1.35 11.32 6.22
CA ALA A 182 0.28 12.01 6.97
C ALA A 182 -1.03 12.22 6.17
N ARG A 183 -1.13 11.71 4.95
CA ARG A 183 -2.41 11.57 4.22
C ARG A 183 -3.28 10.45 4.75
N ALA A 184 -2.68 9.49 5.46
CA ALA A 184 -3.39 8.38 6.09
C ALA A 184 -3.79 8.72 7.53
N VAL A 185 -4.88 8.10 8.00
CA VAL A 185 -5.52 8.46 9.28
C VAL A 185 -4.62 8.21 10.49
N ILE A 186 -3.90 7.08 10.56
CA ILE A 186 -3.05 6.74 11.72
C ILE A 186 -1.92 7.76 11.91
N PRO A 187 -1.04 8.05 10.93
CA PRO A 187 -0.04 9.10 11.14
C PRO A 187 -0.67 10.47 11.35
N THR A 188 -1.81 10.80 10.73
CA THR A 188 -2.54 12.05 10.98
C THR A 188 -2.92 12.21 12.46
N ILE A 189 -3.46 11.16 13.09
CA ILE A 189 -3.81 11.18 14.51
C ILE A 189 -2.54 11.35 15.36
N ILE A 190 -1.55 10.50 15.14
CA ILE A 190 -0.32 10.47 15.95
C ILE A 190 0.43 11.81 15.89
N ILE A 191 0.63 12.36 14.69
CA ILE A 191 1.40 13.62 14.55
C ILE A 191 0.69 14.82 15.18
N GLN A 192 -0.66 14.89 15.13
CA GLN A 192 -1.41 15.94 15.82
C GLN A 192 -1.23 15.83 17.35
N ILE A 193 -1.32 14.61 17.91
CA ILE A 193 -1.12 14.40 19.35
C ILE A 193 0.32 14.72 19.75
N LEU A 194 1.31 14.25 19.00
CA LEU A 194 2.74 14.50 19.28
C LEU A 194 3.13 16.00 19.14
N ALA A 195 2.39 16.75 18.32
CA ALA A 195 2.54 18.21 18.22
C ALA A 195 1.92 18.97 19.41
N GLY A 196 1.30 18.26 20.37
CA GLY A 196 0.68 18.85 21.57
C GLY A 196 -0.77 19.28 21.38
N ASN A 197 -1.40 18.97 20.26
CA ASN A 197 -2.79 19.33 20.00
C ASN A 197 -3.73 18.53 20.92
N LYS A 198 -4.50 19.22 21.76
CA LYS A 198 -5.53 18.60 22.61
C LYS A 198 -6.84 18.33 21.85
N LYS A 199 -7.08 19.08 20.76
CA LYS A 199 -8.16 18.86 19.79
C LYS A 199 -7.57 18.38 18.49
N ILE A 200 -7.90 17.14 18.08
CA ILE A 200 -7.44 16.56 16.83
C ILE A 200 -8.55 16.62 15.78
N LYS A 201 -8.17 16.96 14.55
CA LYS A 201 -9.11 17.12 13.43
C LYS A 201 -9.19 15.84 12.62
N LEU A 202 -10.38 15.25 12.53
CA LEU A 202 -10.67 14.04 11.77
C LEU A 202 -11.91 14.24 10.89
N GLY A 203 -12.11 13.33 9.93
CA GLY A 203 -13.34 13.26 9.14
C GLY A 203 -14.40 12.37 9.78
N ASN A 204 -14.97 11.43 8.99
CA ASN A 204 -15.96 10.49 9.47
C ASN A 204 -15.37 9.51 10.50
N LEU A 205 -16.00 9.40 11.68
CA LEU A 205 -15.53 8.56 12.79
C LEU A 205 -16.12 7.15 12.79
N ASP A 206 -17.24 6.96 12.11
CA ASP A 206 -18.05 5.73 12.20
C ASP A 206 -17.57 4.66 11.19
N THR A 207 -16.82 5.05 10.16
CA THR A 207 -16.30 4.11 9.19
C THR A 207 -15.33 3.13 9.84
N THR A 208 -15.45 1.85 9.51
CA THR A 208 -14.58 0.80 10.06
C THR A 208 -13.58 0.28 9.03
N ARG A 209 -12.38 -0.04 9.49
CA ARG A 209 -11.28 -0.53 8.66
C ARG A 209 -10.57 -1.69 9.33
N ASP A 210 -10.13 -2.64 8.51
CA ASP A 210 -9.14 -3.64 8.89
C ASP A 210 -7.75 -3.00 8.74
N MET A 211 -7.13 -2.68 9.87
CA MET A 211 -5.81 -2.04 9.94
C MET A 211 -4.73 -3.11 10.05
N ASN A 212 -3.93 -3.28 9.00
CA ASN A 212 -2.89 -4.29 8.94
C ASN A 212 -1.50 -3.67 9.04
N TYR A 213 -0.70 -4.13 10.02
CA TYR A 213 0.65 -3.59 10.21
C TYR A 213 1.56 -3.91 9.02
N VAL A 214 2.43 -2.97 8.65
CA VAL A 214 3.24 -3.05 7.41
C VAL A 214 4.11 -4.30 7.33
N LEU A 215 4.63 -4.81 8.45
CA LEU A 215 5.41 -6.04 8.44
C LEU A 215 4.56 -7.27 8.10
N ASN A 216 3.30 -7.33 8.53
CA ASN A 216 2.38 -8.37 8.06
C ASN A 216 2.19 -8.28 6.54
N THR A 217 2.02 -7.06 6.02
CA THR A 217 1.82 -6.83 4.59
C THR A 217 3.04 -7.28 3.79
N VAL A 218 4.27 -6.89 4.17
CA VAL A 218 5.47 -7.27 3.40
C VAL A 218 5.80 -8.76 3.52
N GLU A 219 5.55 -9.39 4.68
CA GLU A 219 5.59 -10.85 4.80
C GLU A 219 4.57 -11.52 3.85
N GLY A 220 3.38 -10.94 3.72
CA GLY A 220 2.38 -11.41 2.76
C GLY A 220 2.85 -11.30 1.30
N PHE A 221 3.49 -10.21 0.93
CA PHE A 221 4.12 -10.06 -0.40
C PHE A 221 5.15 -11.15 -0.67
N TRP A 222 5.98 -11.48 0.33
CA TRP A 222 6.96 -12.55 0.23
C TRP A 222 6.30 -13.92 0.07
N HIS A 223 5.40 -14.28 0.98
CA HIS A 223 4.75 -15.59 0.98
C HIS A 223 3.90 -15.81 -0.26
N VAL A 224 3.02 -14.85 -0.57
CA VAL A 224 2.13 -14.92 -1.74
C VAL A 224 2.92 -14.78 -3.03
N GLY A 225 3.86 -13.83 -3.09
CA GLY A 225 4.58 -13.50 -4.31
C GLY A 225 5.46 -14.61 -4.84
N LEU A 226 5.99 -15.46 -3.98
CA LEU A 226 6.93 -16.53 -4.35
C LEU A 226 6.32 -17.94 -4.32
N HIS A 227 5.04 -18.08 -3.98
CA HIS A 227 4.38 -19.37 -3.94
C HIS A 227 3.73 -19.70 -5.29
N ASP A 228 4.00 -20.89 -5.84
CA ASP A 228 3.51 -21.26 -7.18
C ASP A 228 1.97 -21.29 -7.28
N ASN A 229 1.29 -21.71 -6.20
CA ASN A 229 -0.18 -21.75 -6.16
C ASN A 229 -0.83 -20.36 -6.16
N SER A 230 -0.06 -19.26 -6.05
CA SER A 230 -0.59 -17.91 -6.12
C SER A 230 -0.70 -17.37 -7.55
N VAL A 231 -0.12 -18.06 -8.54
CA VAL A 231 -0.13 -17.61 -9.94
C VAL A 231 -1.54 -17.63 -10.51
N GLY A 232 -1.93 -16.52 -11.11
CA GLY A 232 -3.28 -16.32 -11.65
C GLY A 232 -4.33 -15.96 -10.61
N GLU A 233 -3.95 -15.88 -9.34
CA GLU A 233 -4.85 -15.68 -8.22
C GLU A 233 -4.90 -14.23 -7.75
N VAL A 234 -6.06 -13.84 -7.23
CA VAL A 234 -6.25 -12.65 -6.41
C VAL A 234 -6.25 -13.09 -4.95
N ILE A 235 -5.51 -12.38 -4.09
CA ILE A 235 -5.31 -12.77 -2.69
C ILE A 235 -5.41 -11.55 -1.78
N ASN A 236 -6.31 -11.61 -0.81
CA ASN A 236 -6.49 -10.59 0.22
C ASN A 236 -5.46 -10.76 1.35
N LEU A 237 -4.90 -9.63 1.82
CA LEU A 237 -4.05 -9.58 2.99
C LEU A 237 -4.59 -8.57 4.00
N GLY A 238 -5.03 -9.03 5.16
CA GLY A 238 -5.54 -8.18 6.24
C GLY A 238 -5.30 -8.79 7.62
N SER A 239 -5.68 -8.04 8.65
CA SER A 239 -5.53 -8.48 10.04
C SER A 239 -6.70 -9.31 10.55
N GLU A 240 -7.79 -9.38 9.79
CA GLU A 240 -9.08 -10.01 10.17
C GLU A 240 -9.73 -9.34 11.41
N ARG A 241 -9.36 -8.09 11.69
CA ARG A 241 -9.92 -7.27 12.78
C ARG A 241 -10.28 -5.88 12.27
N GLU A 242 -11.52 -5.45 12.48
CA GLU A 242 -11.96 -4.09 12.17
C GLU A 242 -12.00 -3.20 13.41
N ILE A 243 -11.80 -1.91 13.19
CA ILE A 243 -11.90 -0.86 14.19
C ILE A 243 -12.50 0.40 13.55
N SER A 244 -13.37 1.12 14.30
CA SER A 244 -13.86 2.42 13.85
C SER A 244 -12.75 3.48 13.91
N ILE A 245 -12.84 4.52 13.09
CA ILE A 245 -11.88 5.64 13.15
C ILE A 245 -11.92 6.34 14.51
N GLY A 246 -13.10 6.46 15.11
CA GLY A 246 -13.27 7.04 16.45
C GLY A 246 -12.57 6.23 17.54
N ASP A 247 -12.74 4.91 17.55
CA ASP A 247 -12.09 4.04 18.54
C ASP A 247 -10.58 3.90 18.29
N LEU A 248 -10.17 3.92 17.03
CA LEU A 248 -8.76 3.98 16.66
C LEU A 248 -8.08 5.23 17.23
N ALA A 249 -8.73 6.40 17.14
CA ALA A 249 -8.20 7.64 17.68
C ALA A 249 -8.05 7.59 19.21
N LYS A 250 -9.03 7.02 19.93
CA LYS A 250 -8.96 6.79 21.38
C LYS A 250 -7.82 5.85 21.74
N LEU A 251 -7.72 4.70 21.04
CA LEU A 251 -6.65 3.72 21.24
C LEU A 251 -5.25 4.35 21.05
N ILE A 252 -5.07 5.17 20.02
CA ILE A 252 -3.80 5.86 19.77
C ILE A 252 -3.51 6.86 20.91
N ALA A 253 -4.51 7.63 21.36
CA ALA A 253 -4.36 8.58 22.45
C ALA A 253 -3.92 7.88 23.76
N ASP A 254 -4.56 6.76 24.09
CA ASP A 254 -4.22 5.93 25.24
C ASP A 254 -2.78 5.39 25.15
N LEU A 255 -2.36 4.92 23.97
CA LEU A 255 -1.00 4.42 23.74
C LEU A 255 0.07 5.52 23.80
N VAL A 256 -0.27 6.75 23.44
CA VAL A 256 0.62 7.92 23.59
C VAL A 256 0.65 8.40 25.04
N GLY A 257 -0.42 8.17 25.82
CA GLY A 257 -0.60 8.64 27.19
C GLY A 257 -1.20 10.05 27.27
N GLU A 258 -1.99 10.46 26.26
CA GLU A 258 -2.57 11.79 26.14
C GLU A 258 -4.10 11.74 26.10
N LYS A 259 -4.77 12.76 26.70
CA LYS A 259 -6.19 12.95 26.56
C LYS A 259 -6.48 13.89 25.38
N ILE A 260 -7.39 13.50 24.51
CA ILE A 260 -7.75 14.26 23.32
C ILE A 260 -9.25 14.51 23.24
N GLU A 261 -9.61 15.59 22.58
CA GLU A 261 -10.96 15.84 22.03
C GLU A 261 -10.89 15.67 20.50
N ILE A 262 -11.96 15.15 19.90
CA ILE A 262 -12.04 15.00 18.45
C ILE A 262 -12.94 16.11 17.89
N GLU A 263 -12.42 16.87 16.93
CA GLU A 263 -13.15 17.86 16.14
C GLU A 263 -13.40 17.33 14.74
N ILE A 264 -14.65 17.33 14.29
CA ILE A 264 -14.99 16.94 12.91
C ILE A 264 -14.61 18.08 11.96
N ASP A 265 -13.67 17.79 11.07
CA ASP A 265 -13.20 18.71 10.02
C ASP A 265 -13.89 18.38 8.69
N GLN A 266 -14.74 19.30 8.22
CA GLN A 266 -15.49 19.14 6.97
C GLN A 266 -14.60 18.95 5.74
N GLN A 267 -13.37 19.46 5.73
CA GLN A 267 -12.43 19.28 4.63
C GLN A 267 -11.96 17.82 4.49
N ARG A 268 -12.07 17.02 5.56
CA ARG A 268 -11.68 15.62 5.63
C ARG A 268 -12.83 14.65 5.35
N ILE A 269 -14.05 15.16 5.19
CA ILE A 269 -15.23 14.36 4.84
C ILE A 269 -15.21 14.12 3.33
N ARG A 270 -15.26 12.87 2.94
CA ARG A 270 -15.37 12.48 1.53
C ARG A 270 -16.80 12.68 1.01
N PRO A 271 -16.99 12.83 -0.32
CA PRO A 271 -18.34 12.79 -0.88
C PRO A 271 -19.05 11.50 -0.44
N GLU A 272 -20.31 11.62 0.00
CA GLU A 272 -21.10 10.54 0.61
C GLU A 272 -21.05 9.22 -0.21
N LYS A 273 -21.30 9.29 -1.52
CA LYS A 273 -21.27 8.11 -2.41
C LYS A 273 -19.87 7.55 -2.67
N SER A 274 -18.84 8.29 -2.29
CA SER A 274 -17.44 7.86 -2.42
C SER A 274 -16.85 7.36 -1.10
N GLU A 275 -17.54 7.57 0.02
CA GLU A 275 -17.09 7.02 1.30
C GLU A 275 -17.35 5.52 1.35
N VAL A 276 -16.30 4.78 1.70
CA VAL A 276 -16.38 3.34 1.97
C VAL A 276 -16.65 3.17 3.45
N GLU A 277 -17.82 2.62 3.79
CA GLU A 277 -18.25 2.55 5.19
C GLU A 277 -17.55 1.46 5.98
N ARG A 278 -17.34 0.28 5.37
CA ARG A 278 -16.83 -0.89 6.09
C ARG A 278 -15.89 -1.74 5.23
N LEU A 279 -14.73 -2.09 5.79
CA LEU A 279 -13.77 -3.04 5.21
C LEU A 279 -13.24 -3.97 6.31
N LEU A 280 -13.54 -5.27 6.20
CA LEU A 280 -13.03 -6.34 7.06
C LEU A 280 -12.57 -7.49 6.19
N CYS A 281 -11.30 -7.85 6.28
CA CYS A 281 -10.65 -8.86 5.46
C CYS A 281 -11.03 -10.29 5.85
N ASN A 282 -11.16 -11.15 4.85
CA ASN A 282 -11.01 -12.59 4.98
C ASN A 282 -9.68 -12.99 4.33
N SER A 283 -8.70 -13.42 5.14
CA SER A 283 -7.37 -13.85 4.68
C SER A 283 -7.24 -15.37 4.53
N THR A 284 -8.35 -16.10 4.56
CA THR A 284 -8.34 -17.58 4.51
C THR A 284 -7.61 -18.10 3.28
N LYS A 285 -7.83 -17.51 2.11
CA LYS A 285 -7.16 -17.90 0.87
C LYS A 285 -5.64 -17.73 0.94
N ALA A 286 -5.14 -16.62 1.50
CA ALA A 286 -3.72 -16.42 1.71
C ALA A 286 -3.13 -17.52 2.60
N ARG A 287 -3.81 -17.85 3.69
CA ARG A 287 -3.41 -18.88 4.64
C ARG A 287 -3.38 -20.28 4.00
N GLU A 288 -4.43 -20.64 3.28
CA GLU A 288 -4.54 -21.95 2.64
C GLU A 288 -3.52 -22.16 1.50
N LEU A 289 -3.31 -21.14 0.66
CA LEU A 289 -2.40 -21.26 -0.47
C LEU A 289 -0.93 -21.18 -0.08
N THR A 290 -0.58 -20.37 0.94
CA THR A 290 0.82 -19.96 1.18
C THR A 290 1.27 -20.12 2.64
N GLY A 291 0.37 -20.50 3.55
CA GLY A 291 0.63 -20.56 4.99
C GLY A 291 0.77 -19.18 5.67
N TRP A 292 0.58 -18.08 4.92
CA TRP A 292 0.67 -16.75 5.50
C TRP A 292 -0.48 -16.45 6.47
N LYS A 293 -0.15 -15.78 7.58
CA LYS A 293 -1.10 -15.20 8.52
C LYS A 293 -0.50 -13.94 9.16
N PRO A 294 -1.32 -12.95 9.56
CA PRO A 294 -0.81 -11.78 10.25
C PRO A 294 -0.18 -12.18 11.59
N ARG A 295 1.03 -11.69 11.87
CA ARG A 295 1.80 -12.05 13.08
C ARG A 295 1.78 -10.95 14.13
N TYR A 296 1.63 -9.70 13.70
CA TYR A 296 1.64 -8.52 14.55
C TYR A 296 0.22 -8.02 14.76
N SER A 297 -0.13 -7.73 16.00
CA SER A 297 -1.41 -7.11 16.38
C SER A 297 -1.45 -5.63 15.99
N LEU A 298 -2.66 -5.05 16.04
CA LEU A 298 -2.87 -3.61 15.85
C LEU A 298 -2.07 -2.81 16.88
N GLU A 299 -2.13 -3.19 18.14
CA GLU A 299 -1.49 -2.51 19.26
C GLU A 299 0.06 -2.53 19.15
N GLU A 300 0.64 -3.66 18.77
CA GLU A 300 2.09 -3.77 18.52
C GLU A 300 2.52 -2.86 17.36
N GLY A 301 1.77 -2.90 16.25
CA GLY A 301 2.03 -2.04 15.10
C GLY A 301 1.89 -0.55 15.43
N LEU A 302 0.88 -0.16 16.21
CA LEU A 302 0.69 1.22 16.66
C LEU A 302 1.83 1.69 17.56
N LYS A 303 2.26 0.90 18.53
CA LYS A 303 3.40 1.23 19.40
C LYS A 303 4.67 1.47 18.60
N ALA A 304 4.98 0.59 17.64
CA ALA A 304 6.14 0.75 16.75
C ALA A 304 6.02 2.02 15.88
N THR A 305 4.81 2.31 15.37
CA THR A 305 4.55 3.50 14.54
C THR A 305 4.68 4.79 15.36
N ILE A 306 4.14 4.82 16.58
CA ILE A 306 4.25 5.96 17.51
C ILE A 306 5.71 6.22 17.86
N SER A 307 6.46 5.17 18.23
CA SER A 307 7.90 5.31 18.58
C SER A 307 8.67 5.90 17.39
N TRP A 308 8.47 5.37 16.20
CA TRP A 308 9.15 5.84 15.01
C TRP A 308 8.79 7.30 14.67
N LEU A 309 7.50 7.67 14.75
CA LEU A 309 7.06 9.05 14.47
C LEU A 309 7.60 10.06 15.48
N LYS A 310 7.78 9.69 16.77
CA LYS A 310 8.42 10.57 17.77
C LYS A 310 9.83 10.99 17.34
N GLU A 311 10.57 10.13 16.69
CA GLU A 311 11.94 10.38 16.23
C GLU A 311 12.00 11.08 14.86
N HIS A 312 10.89 11.11 14.11
CA HIS A 312 10.85 11.53 12.70
C HIS A 312 9.83 12.64 12.42
N MET A 313 9.41 13.39 13.46
CA MET A 313 8.42 14.49 13.33
C MET A 313 8.81 15.56 12.31
N GLN A 314 10.12 15.78 12.09
CA GLN A 314 10.65 16.76 11.12
C GLN A 314 10.20 16.50 9.67
N TYR A 315 9.77 15.30 9.33
CA TYR A 315 9.26 14.97 8.00
C TYR A 315 7.76 15.25 7.83
N TYR A 316 7.07 15.62 8.90
CA TYR A 316 5.63 15.78 8.93
C TYR A 316 5.17 17.21 9.22
N LYS A 317 4.00 17.55 8.74
CA LYS A 317 3.36 18.87 8.91
C LYS A 317 2.03 18.69 9.65
N PRO A 318 1.99 18.79 10.99
CA PRO A 318 0.80 18.47 11.78
C PRO A 318 -0.33 19.48 11.59
N ASP A 319 -0.02 20.72 11.20
CA ASP A 319 -0.96 21.85 11.16
C ASP A 319 -1.75 21.97 9.86
N ILE A 320 -1.44 21.10 8.86
CA ILE A 320 -2.12 21.15 7.56
C ILE A 320 -2.85 19.86 7.25
N TYR A 321 -3.92 19.99 6.44
CA TYR A 321 -4.54 18.83 5.82
C TYR A 321 -3.69 18.37 4.63
N ASN A 322 -3.13 17.18 4.76
CA ASN A 322 -2.30 16.58 3.70
C ASN A 322 -3.18 15.83 2.70
N VAL A 323 -3.20 16.27 1.44
CA VAL A 323 -3.95 15.70 0.32
C VAL A 323 -3.07 14.88 -0.61
#